data_da002ed41df60eeff736096eb4ff52c2
#
_entry.id   da002ed41df60eeff736096eb4ff52c2
#
_cell.length_a   1.000
_cell.length_b   1.000
_cell.length_c   1.000
_cell.angle_alpha   90.00
_cell.angle_beta   90.00
_cell.angle_gamma   90.00
#
_symmetry.space_group_name_H-M   'P 1'
#
loop_
_entity.id
_entity.type
_entity.pdbx_description
1 polymer ?
#
loop_
_entity_poly.entity_id
_entity_poly.type
_entity_poly.pdbx_seq_one_letter_code
_entity_poly.pdbx_strand_id
1 'polypeptide(L)'
;MDVHTTNYTICAFTMEGQKAFAQTTINPEFGELEKYLTTLNTQLGGSCHFVCGYEAGCLGYSLYHQIMKHNWKSFEAECIILAPTTMPRSSKDAVKTDKRDAKKIAQCLTYGTYSKVYIPTDEDNAVKEYIRMRDDAQKLLKQTKQQIIALCTRHGCYFEGRANWTQTHIAWLRSLRFPQAVLQEALDEYLTTCTQLSEKLERLDRRIAEMAQNDRYAEKVRKLGCFKGIAIHTALSCVVEIGDFKRFPSAQQFSAFLGLVPTEHSSGDSQHRGGITKAGNSHLRRLLIESASAFNKGSVGQKSKALRKRQEGNTCETIAYA
;
A
#
# COMPACT_ATOMS: atom_id res chain seq x y z
N MET A 1 -14.14 -16.30 -5.87
CA MET A 1 -14.95 -15.89 -4.70
C MET A 1 -14.94 -14.38 -4.63
N ASP A 2 -16.09 -13.76 -4.39
CA ASP A 2 -16.19 -12.37 -3.99
C ASP A 2 -16.32 -12.34 -2.46
N VAL A 3 -15.35 -11.75 -1.77
CA VAL A 3 -15.18 -11.88 -0.32
C VAL A 3 -15.37 -10.53 0.37
N HIS A 4 -16.27 -10.50 1.35
CA HIS A 4 -16.59 -9.34 2.17
C HIS A 4 -16.49 -9.69 3.65
N THR A 5 -16.49 -8.68 4.51
CA THR A 5 -16.51 -8.88 5.97
C THR A 5 -17.81 -9.50 6.48
N THR A 6 -18.88 -9.43 5.69
CA THR A 6 -20.23 -9.89 6.05
C THR A 6 -20.61 -11.21 5.40
N ASN A 7 -20.01 -11.55 4.26
CA ASN A 7 -20.30 -12.77 3.52
C ASN A 7 -19.21 -13.13 2.50
N TYR A 8 -19.19 -14.38 2.05
CA TYR A 8 -18.46 -14.83 0.87
C TYR A 8 -19.45 -15.32 -0.18
N THR A 9 -19.43 -14.71 -1.37
CA THR A 9 -20.18 -15.23 -2.53
C THR A 9 -19.23 -16.06 -3.37
N ILE A 10 -19.57 -17.33 -3.53
CA ILE A 10 -18.74 -18.33 -4.20
C ILE A 10 -19.40 -18.76 -5.50
N CYS A 11 -18.57 -19.02 -6.49
CA CYS A 11 -18.98 -19.61 -7.75
C CYS A 11 -17.90 -20.59 -8.20
N ALA A 12 -18.27 -21.83 -8.46
CA ALA A 12 -17.40 -22.82 -9.06
C ALA A 12 -17.49 -22.76 -10.59
N PHE A 13 -16.38 -23.12 -11.26
CA PHE A 13 -16.27 -23.16 -12.71
C PHE A 13 -15.35 -24.31 -13.11
N THR A 14 -15.72 -25.07 -14.16
CA THR A 14 -14.86 -26.11 -14.73
C THR A 14 -14.51 -25.77 -16.16
N MET A 15 -13.32 -26.17 -16.60
CA MET A 15 -12.89 -25.98 -18.00
C MET A 15 -13.74 -26.83 -18.97
N GLU A 16 -14.07 -28.04 -18.59
CA GLU A 16 -14.83 -29.00 -19.42
C GLU A 16 -16.24 -28.52 -19.72
N GLY A 17 -16.95 -28.00 -18.70
CA GLY A 17 -18.32 -27.52 -18.85
C GLY A 17 -18.49 -26.11 -19.36
N GLN A 18 -17.45 -25.29 -19.31
CA GLN A 18 -17.47 -23.85 -19.61
C GLN A 18 -18.62 -23.08 -18.93
N LYS A 19 -19.13 -23.61 -17.84
CA LYS A 19 -20.29 -23.05 -17.13
C LYS A 19 -19.98 -22.84 -15.66
N ALA A 20 -20.51 -21.76 -15.14
CA ALA A 20 -20.56 -21.50 -13.72
C ALA A 20 -21.61 -22.40 -13.06
N PHE A 21 -21.29 -23.00 -11.94
CA PHE A 21 -22.16 -23.86 -11.16
C PHE A 21 -21.92 -23.69 -9.65
N ALA A 22 -22.73 -24.35 -8.83
CA ALA A 22 -22.62 -24.34 -7.37
C ALA A 22 -22.42 -22.91 -6.78
N GLN A 23 -23.16 -21.94 -7.31
CA GLN A 23 -23.09 -20.56 -6.85
C GLN A 23 -23.90 -20.41 -5.57
N THR A 24 -23.24 -19.91 -4.50
CA THR A 24 -23.86 -19.70 -3.20
C THR A 24 -23.24 -18.53 -2.47
N THR A 25 -23.90 -18.09 -1.41
CA THR A 25 -23.35 -17.10 -0.46
C THR A 25 -23.33 -17.76 0.91
N ILE A 26 -22.20 -17.69 1.59
CA ILE A 26 -21.96 -18.28 2.91
C ILE A 26 -21.53 -17.20 3.90
N ASN A 27 -21.54 -17.53 5.20
CA ASN A 27 -20.95 -16.68 6.22
C ASN A 27 -19.43 -16.54 6.02
N PRO A 28 -18.83 -15.39 6.44
CA PRO A 28 -17.41 -15.10 6.20
C PRO A 28 -16.49 -15.85 7.18
N GLU A 29 -16.70 -17.16 7.29
CA GLU A 29 -15.96 -18.07 8.16
C GLU A 29 -15.26 -19.15 7.35
N PHE A 30 -14.01 -19.45 7.71
CA PHE A 30 -13.23 -20.49 7.01
C PHE A 30 -13.92 -21.85 7.06
N GLY A 31 -14.53 -22.21 8.20
CA GLY A 31 -15.26 -23.48 8.35
C GLY A 31 -16.44 -23.64 7.40
N GLU A 32 -17.13 -22.55 7.04
CA GLU A 32 -18.21 -22.58 6.04
C GLU A 32 -17.64 -22.81 4.63
N LEU A 33 -16.48 -22.21 4.31
CA LEU A 33 -15.79 -22.47 3.05
C LEU A 33 -15.30 -23.92 2.98
N GLU A 34 -14.75 -24.46 4.05
CA GLU A 34 -14.32 -25.87 4.15
C GLU A 34 -15.49 -26.83 3.90
N LYS A 35 -16.64 -26.62 4.55
CA LYS A 35 -17.86 -27.40 4.33
C LYS A 35 -18.32 -27.33 2.89
N TYR A 36 -18.33 -26.14 2.29
CA TYR A 36 -18.70 -25.94 0.90
C TYR A 36 -17.79 -26.75 -0.05
N LEU A 37 -16.47 -26.63 0.08
CA LEU A 37 -15.50 -27.33 -0.76
C LEU A 37 -15.57 -28.84 -0.56
N THR A 38 -15.76 -29.32 0.67
CA THR A 38 -15.93 -30.76 0.99
C THR A 38 -17.19 -31.31 0.33
N THR A 39 -18.31 -30.62 0.44
CA THR A 39 -19.57 -31.00 -0.21
C THR A 39 -19.41 -31.04 -1.73
N LEU A 40 -18.79 -30.03 -2.30
CA LEU A 40 -18.55 -29.95 -3.73
C LEU A 40 -17.61 -31.05 -4.24
N ASN A 41 -16.56 -31.39 -3.48
CA ASN A 41 -15.66 -32.50 -3.79
C ASN A 41 -16.43 -33.82 -3.86
N THR A 42 -17.30 -34.07 -2.88
CA THR A 42 -18.13 -35.29 -2.88
C THR A 42 -19.08 -35.37 -4.09
N GLN A 43 -19.68 -34.24 -4.46
CA GLN A 43 -20.57 -34.16 -5.63
C GLN A 43 -19.83 -34.37 -6.96
N LEU A 44 -18.56 -34.05 -7.03
CA LEU A 44 -17.71 -34.15 -8.22
C LEU A 44 -16.89 -35.47 -8.28
N GLY A 45 -17.13 -36.43 -7.40
CA GLY A 45 -16.48 -37.73 -7.44
C GLY A 45 -15.29 -37.93 -6.52
N GLY A 46 -14.97 -36.95 -5.65
CA GLY A 46 -14.09 -37.18 -4.49
C GLY A 46 -12.58 -37.01 -4.70
N SER A 47 -12.14 -36.50 -5.87
CA SER A 47 -10.70 -36.33 -6.17
C SER A 47 -10.40 -34.98 -6.85
N CYS A 48 -10.96 -33.89 -6.31
CA CYS A 48 -10.82 -32.57 -6.92
C CYS A 48 -9.53 -31.89 -6.50
N HIS A 49 -8.98 -31.07 -7.40
CA HIS A 49 -8.04 -30.01 -7.07
C HIS A 49 -8.74 -28.65 -7.23
N PHE A 50 -8.93 -27.93 -6.14
CA PHE A 50 -9.58 -26.61 -6.15
C PHE A 50 -8.57 -25.48 -6.24
N VAL A 51 -8.72 -24.64 -7.23
CA VAL A 51 -8.02 -23.35 -7.30
C VAL A 51 -8.98 -22.26 -6.83
N CYS A 52 -8.87 -21.90 -5.56
CA CYS A 52 -9.62 -20.80 -4.98
C CYS A 52 -9.03 -19.46 -5.38
N GLY A 53 -9.84 -18.43 -5.49
CA GLY A 53 -9.32 -17.09 -5.72
C GLY A 53 -10.29 -15.99 -5.35
N TYR A 54 -9.72 -14.84 -4.98
CA TYR A 54 -10.48 -13.63 -4.68
C TYR A 54 -9.69 -12.37 -5.05
N GLU A 55 -10.38 -11.24 -5.19
CA GLU A 55 -9.73 -9.97 -5.49
C GLU A 55 -8.98 -9.42 -4.28
N ALA A 56 -7.80 -8.80 -4.53
CA ALA A 56 -7.10 -8.05 -3.50
C ALA A 56 -7.96 -6.89 -2.98
N GLY A 57 -8.21 -6.89 -1.69
CA GLY A 57 -9.08 -5.92 -1.03
C GLY A 57 -8.76 -5.76 0.46
N CYS A 58 -9.73 -5.21 1.20
CA CYS A 58 -9.59 -4.87 2.61
C CYS A 58 -9.41 -6.09 3.55
N LEU A 59 -9.77 -7.30 3.11
CA LEU A 59 -9.61 -8.53 3.90
C LEU A 59 -8.15 -9.04 3.96
N GLY A 60 -7.25 -8.41 3.22
CA GLY A 60 -5.82 -8.76 3.23
C GLY A 60 -5.56 -10.21 2.84
N TYR A 61 -4.68 -10.89 3.60
CA TYR A 61 -4.18 -12.22 3.27
C TYR A 61 -4.68 -13.33 4.21
N SER A 62 -5.56 -13.02 5.17
CA SER A 62 -5.99 -13.97 6.21
C SER A 62 -6.62 -15.23 5.60
N LEU A 63 -7.61 -15.07 4.73
CA LEU A 63 -8.28 -16.19 4.06
C LEU A 63 -7.31 -16.99 3.18
N TYR A 64 -6.40 -16.32 2.47
CA TYR A 64 -5.33 -16.97 1.70
C TYR A 64 -4.50 -17.90 2.58
N HIS A 65 -4.02 -17.40 3.74
CA HIS A 65 -3.21 -18.20 4.66
C HIS A 65 -3.99 -19.35 5.26
N GLN A 66 -5.28 -19.17 5.55
CA GLN A 66 -6.14 -20.24 6.05
C GLN A 66 -6.27 -21.36 5.01
N ILE A 67 -6.55 -21.05 3.74
CA ILE A 67 -6.66 -22.05 2.67
C ILE A 67 -5.32 -22.76 2.44
N MET A 68 -4.21 -22.02 2.35
CA MET A 68 -2.89 -22.57 2.03
C MET A 68 -2.26 -23.39 3.16
N LYS A 69 -2.55 -23.05 4.43
CA LYS A 69 -2.03 -23.76 5.61
C LYS A 69 -2.91 -24.93 6.07
N HIS A 70 -4.15 -25.00 5.57
CA HIS A 70 -5.09 -26.06 5.96
C HIS A 70 -4.68 -27.42 5.39
N ASN A 71 -4.82 -28.48 6.20
CA ASN A 71 -4.55 -29.84 5.77
C ASN A 71 -5.83 -30.48 5.17
N TRP A 72 -5.96 -30.37 3.86
CA TRP A 72 -7.08 -30.94 3.11
C TRP A 72 -6.95 -32.46 3.01
N LYS A 73 -7.80 -33.20 3.74
CA LYS A 73 -7.68 -34.68 3.88
C LYS A 73 -8.09 -35.46 2.65
N SER A 74 -9.05 -34.97 1.89
CA SER A 74 -9.71 -35.74 0.79
C SER A 74 -9.60 -35.07 -0.58
N PHE A 75 -8.97 -33.91 -0.68
CA PHE A 75 -8.74 -33.17 -1.92
C PHE A 75 -7.61 -32.18 -1.73
N GLU A 76 -7.20 -31.50 -2.77
CA GLU A 76 -6.22 -30.42 -2.71
C GLU A 76 -6.90 -29.06 -2.96
N ALA A 77 -6.49 -28.04 -2.24
CA ALA A 77 -6.92 -26.68 -2.52
C ALA A 77 -5.77 -25.70 -2.39
N GLU A 78 -5.65 -24.81 -3.38
CA GLU A 78 -4.74 -23.69 -3.39
C GLU A 78 -5.52 -22.39 -3.49
N CYS A 79 -4.87 -21.27 -3.17
CA CYS A 79 -5.48 -19.96 -3.23
C CYS A 79 -4.63 -18.97 -4.03
N ILE A 80 -5.30 -18.13 -4.81
CA ILE A 80 -4.69 -17.06 -5.61
C ILE A 80 -5.39 -15.75 -5.30
N ILE A 81 -4.63 -14.70 -5.02
CA ILE A 81 -5.19 -13.35 -4.91
C ILE A 81 -4.99 -12.63 -6.24
N LEU A 82 -6.09 -12.15 -6.82
CA LEU A 82 -6.11 -11.51 -8.13
C LEU A 82 -5.98 -9.99 -7.99
N ALA A 83 -5.20 -9.37 -8.88
CA ALA A 83 -5.10 -7.92 -8.97
C ALA A 83 -6.33 -7.35 -9.71
N PRO A 84 -7.19 -6.54 -9.06
CA PRO A 84 -8.46 -6.08 -9.63
C PRO A 84 -8.31 -5.31 -10.96
N THR A 85 -7.20 -4.58 -11.09
CA THR A 85 -6.92 -3.73 -12.26
C THR A 85 -6.52 -4.51 -13.52
N THR A 86 -6.17 -5.79 -13.39
CA THR A 86 -5.70 -6.63 -14.50
C THR A 86 -6.79 -7.56 -15.06
N MET A 87 -7.93 -7.64 -14.38
CA MET A 87 -9.05 -8.45 -14.86
C MET A 87 -9.82 -7.73 -15.97
N PRO A 88 -10.26 -8.47 -17.01
CA PRO A 88 -11.04 -7.90 -18.11
C PRO A 88 -12.29 -7.19 -17.61
N ARG A 89 -12.58 -6.02 -18.14
CA ARG A 89 -13.84 -5.28 -17.90
C ARG A 89 -14.69 -5.32 -19.15
N SER A 90 -15.95 -5.73 -19.00
CA SER A 90 -16.92 -5.66 -20.09
C SER A 90 -17.66 -4.33 -20.05
N SER A 91 -17.97 -3.76 -21.22
CA SER A 91 -18.88 -2.60 -21.33
C SER A 91 -20.28 -2.88 -20.79
N LYS A 92 -20.65 -4.15 -20.63
CA LYS A 92 -21.92 -4.61 -20.06
C LYS A 92 -21.89 -4.73 -18.52
N ASP A 93 -20.77 -4.44 -17.86
CA ASP A 93 -20.60 -4.50 -16.38
C ASP A 93 -21.24 -3.30 -15.65
N ALA A 94 -22.24 -2.66 -16.25
CA ALA A 94 -22.99 -1.55 -15.62
C ALA A 94 -23.79 -1.99 -14.38
N VAL A 95 -24.08 -3.30 -14.24
CA VAL A 95 -24.79 -3.85 -13.07
C VAL A 95 -23.80 -4.70 -12.27
N LYS A 96 -23.32 -4.17 -11.16
CA LYS A 96 -22.44 -4.85 -10.21
C LYS A 96 -23.28 -5.63 -9.19
N THR A 97 -22.97 -6.91 -9.02
CA THR A 97 -23.52 -7.77 -7.96
C THR A 97 -22.47 -8.79 -7.57
N ASP A 98 -22.40 -9.16 -6.29
CA ASP A 98 -21.44 -10.16 -5.75
C ASP A 98 -21.46 -11.46 -6.54
N LYS A 99 -22.64 -11.90 -6.99
CA LYS A 99 -22.81 -13.11 -7.83
C LYS A 99 -22.10 -13.00 -9.19
N ARG A 100 -22.16 -11.83 -9.82
CA ARG A 100 -21.47 -11.56 -11.08
C ARG A 100 -19.98 -11.44 -10.88
N ASP A 101 -19.56 -10.79 -9.79
CA ASP A 101 -18.15 -10.63 -9.46
C ASP A 101 -17.52 -11.98 -9.11
N ALA A 102 -18.17 -12.83 -8.30
CA ALA A 102 -17.71 -14.21 -8.03
C ALA A 102 -17.59 -15.05 -9.32
N LYS A 103 -18.59 -14.97 -10.22
CA LYS A 103 -18.54 -15.66 -11.51
C LYS A 103 -17.38 -15.17 -12.38
N LYS A 104 -17.18 -13.86 -12.46
CA LYS A 104 -16.08 -13.24 -13.20
C LYS A 104 -14.73 -13.67 -12.68
N ILE A 105 -14.54 -13.68 -11.35
CA ILE A 105 -13.32 -14.16 -10.72
C ILE A 105 -13.06 -15.63 -11.09
N ALA A 106 -14.10 -16.48 -11.01
CA ALA A 106 -13.98 -17.88 -11.38
C ALA A 106 -13.56 -18.06 -12.85
N GLN A 107 -14.16 -17.29 -13.77
CA GLN A 107 -13.77 -17.28 -15.18
C GLN A 107 -12.32 -16.80 -15.37
N CYS A 108 -11.92 -15.72 -14.70
CA CYS A 108 -10.54 -15.21 -14.79
C CYS A 108 -9.53 -16.25 -14.33
N LEU A 109 -9.82 -16.99 -13.24
CA LEU A 109 -8.99 -18.08 -12.75
C LEU A 109 -8.87 -19.20 -13.79
N THR A 110 -9.99 -19.63 -14.36
CA THR A 110 -10.04 -20.73 -15.33
C THR A 110 -9.29 -20.40 -16.62
N TYR A 111 -9.43 -19.19 -17.14
CA TYR A 111 -8.80 -18.77 -18.40
C TYR A 111 -7.44 -18.09 -18.24
N GLY A 112 -6.93 -17.96 -17.01
CA GLY A 112 -5.64 -17.30 -16.75
C GLY A 112 -5.59 -15.80 -17.08
N THR A 113 -6.76 -15.14 -17.14
CA THR A 113 -6.88 -13.72 -17.53
C THR A 113 -6.77 -12.77 -16.33
N TYR A 114 -5.72 -12.93 -15.54
CA TYR A 114 -5.45 -12.13 -14.33
C TYR A 114 -3.96 -12.04 -14.05
N SER A 115 -3.56 -11.08 -13.21
CA SER A 115 -2.24 -11.06 -12.60
C SER A 115 -2.32 -11.44 -11.13
N LYS A 116 -1.41 -12.30 -10.67
CA LYS A 116 -1.31 -12.68 -9.26
C LYS A 116 -0.78 -11.52 -8.43
N VAL A 117 -1.37 -11.30 -7.27
CA VAL A 117 -0.81 -10.38 -6.27
C VAL A 117 0.34 -11.08 -5.56
N TYR A 118 1.44 -10.36 -5.36
CA TYR A 118 2.53 -10.83 -4.51
C TYR A 118 2.08 -10.89 -3.05
N ILE A 119 2.22 -12.05 -2.44
CA ILE A 119 1.89 -12.26 -1.02
C ILE A 119 3.17 -12.02 -0.19
N PRO A 120 3.21 -11.00 0.64
CA PRO A 120 4.34 -10.78 1.54
C PRO A 120 4.39 -11.87 2.61
N THR A 121 5.57 -12.06 3.21
CA THR A 121 5.66 -12.87 4.43
C THR A 121 4.91 -12.20 5.57
N ASP A 122 4.55 -12.96 6.59
CA ASP A 122 3.86 -12.42 7.78
C ASP A 122 4.71 -11.30 8.44
N GLU A 123 6.05 -11.47 8.46
CA GLU A 123 6.99 -10.48 9.00
C GLU A 123 7.03 -9.20 8.15
N ASP A 124 7.15 -9.32 6.82
CA ASP A 124 7.14 -8.15 5.93
C ASP A 124 5.80 -7.40 6.01
N ASN A 125 4.69 -8.14 6.15
CA ASN A 125 3.38 -7.54 6.31
C ASN A 125 3.25 -6.79 7.65
N ALA A 126 3.78 -7.34 8.74
CA ALA A 126 3.78 -6.67 10.05
C ALA A 126 4.60 -5.37 10.01
N VAL A 127 5.79 -5.39 9.39
CA VAL A 127 6.61 -4.19 9.20
C VAL A 127 5.90 -3.16 8.32
N LYS A 128 5.22 -3.60 7.26
CA LYS A 128 4.41 -2.74 6.39
C LYS A 128 3.29 -2.03 7.16
N GLU A 129 2.54 -2.75 8.01
CA GLU A 129 1.50 -2.15 8.83
C GLU A 129 2.07 -1.12 9.83
N TYR A 130 3.23 -1.40 10.42
CA TYR A 130 3.92 -0.46 11.31
C TYR A 130 4.32 0.84 10.59
N ILE A 131 4.86 0.72 9.37
CA ILE A 131 5.22 1.88 8.54
C ILE A 131 3.97 2.70 8.19
N ARG A 132 2.88 2.05 7.82
CA ARG A 132 1.62 2.73 7.49
C ARG A 132 1.03 3.47 8.68
N MET A 133 1.06 2.87 9.87
CA MET A 133 0.68 3.54 11.13
C MET A 133 1.52 4.80 11.39
N ARG A 134 2.83 4.73 11.14
CA ARG A 134 3.72 5.92 11.23
C ARG A 134 3.31 7.00 10.23
N ASP A 135 3.00 6.62 8.99
CA ASP A 135 2.59 7.57 7.95
C ASP A 135 1.23 8.21 8.25
N ASP A 136 0.32 7.48 8.89
CA ASP A 136 -0.95 8.04 9.35
C ASP A 136 -0.73 9.05 10.48
N ALA A 137 0.17 8.77 11.43
CA ALA A 137 0.56 9.75 12.45
C ALA A 137 1.17 11.02 11.82
N GLN A 138 1.96 10.89 10.75
CA GLN A 138 2.50 12.03 10.00
C GLN A 138 1.41 12.87 9.32
N LYS A 139 0.37 12.23 8.77
CA LYS A 139 -0.78 12.92 8.18
C LYS A 139 -1.55 13.71 9.24
N LEU A 140 -1.79 13.08 10.41
CA LEU A 140 -2.44 13.75 11.54
C LEU A 140 -1.66 14.94 12.03
N LEU A 141 -0.33 14.83 12.19
CA LEU A 141 0.52 15.96 12.56
C LEU A 141 0.44 17.09 11.55
N LYS A 142 0.48 16.78 10.24
CA LYS A 142 0.32 17.79 9.19
C LYS A 142 -1.04 18.48 9.28
N GLN A 143 -2.11 17.74 9.48
CA GLN A 143 -3.46 18.28 9.64
C GLN A 143 -3.57 19.18 10.86
N THR A 144 -3.08 18.76 12.03
CA THR A 144 -3.06 19.56 13.25
C THR A 144 -2.29 20.88 13.05
N LYS A 145 -1.12 20.81 12.39
CA LYS A 145 -0.34 21.99 12.04
C LYS A 145 -1.12 22.96 11.15
N GLN A 146 -1.87 22.46 10.17
CA GLN A 146 -2.72 23.29 9.31
C GLN A 146 -3.88 23.92 10.10
N GLN A 147 -4.48 23.19 11.02
CA GLN A 147 -5.55 23.67 11.90
C GLN A 147 -5.07 24.81 12.80
N ILE A 148 -3.87 24.71 13.38
CA ILE A 148 -3.25 25.78 14.19
C ILE A 148 -3.06 27.05 13.34
N ILE A 149 -2.47 26.94 12.16
CA ILE A 149 -2.27 28.11 11.29
C ILE A 149 -3.62 28.72 10.89
N ALA A 150 -4.61 27.91 10.55
CA ALA A 150 -5.94 28.38 10.19
C ALA A 150 -6.65 29.08 11.36
N LEU A 151 -6.49 28.58 12.60
CA LEU A 151 -7.00 29.22 13.81
C LEU A 151 -6.36 30.61 14.00
N CYS A 152 -5.03 30.68 13.97
CA CYS A 152 -4.31 31.94 14.09
C CYS A 152 -4.75 32.96 13.02
N THR A 153 -4.84 32.52 11.76
CA THR A 153 -5.25 33.36 10.63
C THR A 153 -6.66 33.92 10.81
N ARG A 154 -7.64 33.10 11.23
CA ARG A 154 -9.03 33.55 11.48
C ARG A 154 -9.13 34.62 12.58
N HIS A 155 -8.19 34.64 13.51
CA HIS A 155 -8.16 35.60 14.63
C HIS A 155 -7.12 36.68 14.46
N GLY A 156 -6.65 36.92 13.23
CA GLY A 156 -5.74 38.04 12.91
C GLY A 156 -4.32 37.90 13.48
N CYS A 157 -3.92 36.69 13.92
CA CYS A 157 -2.58 36.46 14.45
C CYS A 157 -1.68 35.93 13.33
N TYR A 158 -0.72 36.75 12.93
CA TYR A 158 0.22 36.42 11.83
C TYR A 158 1.64 36.39 12.34
N PHE A 159 2.39 35.34 11.99
CA PHE A 159 3.80 35.23 12.31
C PHE A 159 4.63 35.96 11.25
N GLU A 160 5.40 36.95 11.65
CA GLU A 160 6.22 37.74 10.74
C GLU A 160 7.58 37.13 10.38
N GLY A 161 7.86 35.91 10.88
CA GLY A 161 9.12 35.20 10.62
C GLY A 161 9.17 34.54 9.25
N ARG A 162 10.38 34.10 8.85
CA ARG A 162 10.65 33.49 7.53
C ARG A 162 9.95 32.19 7.24
N ALA A 163 9.73 31.35 8.26
CA ALA A 163 9.19 29.99 8.07
C ALA A 163 8.42 29.54 9.30
N ASN A 164 7.30 28.85 9.06
CA ASN A 164 6.52 28.19 10.08
C ASN A 164 7.25 26.94 10.62
N TRP A 165 6.91 26.54 11.84
CA TRP A 165 7.37 25.32 12.53
C TRP A 165 8.87 25.31 12.86
N THR A 166 9.50 26.48 12.87
CA THR A 166 10.81 26.73 13.50
C THR A 166 10.65 26.89 15.02
N GLN A 167 11.73 26.81 15.79
CA GLN A 167 11.69 27.03 17.23
C GLN A 167 11.11 28.43 17.56
N THR A 168 11.47 29.45 16.77
CA THR A 168 10.94 30.79 16.91
C THR A 168 9.42 30.87 16.68
N HIS A 169 8.92 30.17 15.65
CA HIS A 169 7.48 30.09 15.40
C HIS A 169 6.73 29.35 16.52
N ILE A 170 7.29 28.25 17.02
CA ILE A 170 6.70 27.49 18.13
C ILE A 170 6.68 28.34 19.40
N ALA A 171 7.73 29.07 19.70
CA ALA A 171 7.78 30.02 20.83
C ALA A 171 6.73 31.13 20.69
N TRP A 172 6.56 31.68 19.48
CA TRP A 172 5.52 32.65 19.19
C TRP A 172 4.12 32.05 19.37
N LEU A 173 3.82 30.88 18.86
CA LEU A 173 2.54 30.19 19.07
C LEU A 173 2.22 30.03 20.56
N ARG A 174 3.20 29.67 21.37
CA ARG A 174 3.05 29.49 22.82
C ARG A 174 2.89 30.82 23.56
N SER A 175 3.32 31.96 22.98
CA SER A 175 3.17 33.28 23.56
C SER A 175 1.83 33.95 23.25
N LEU A 176 1.06 33.40 22.28
CA LEU A 176 -0.24 33.93 21.94
C LEU A 176 -1.20 33.86 23.12
N ARG A 177 -1.99 34.91 23.30
CA ARG A 177 -3.05 35.00 24.30
C ARG A 177 -4.31 35.54 23.66
N PHE A 178 -5.37 34.77 23.75
CA PHE A 178 -6.69 35.16 23.28
C PHE A 178 -7.54 35.68 24.46
N PRO A 179 -8.33 36.76 24.26
CA PRO A 179 -9.23 37.27 25.29
C PRO A 179 -10.30 36.24 25.74
N GLN A 180 -10.73 35.38 24.81
CA GLN A 180 -11.73 34.36 25.08
C GLN A 180 -11.04 33.08 25.62
N ALA A 181 -11.34 32.69 26.82
CA ALA A 181 -10.74 31.49 27.47
C ALA A 181 -10.89 30.22 26.62
N VAL A 182 -12.09 29.98 26.07
CA VAL A 182 -12.37 28.80 25.23
C VAL A 182 -11.49 28.78 23.95
N LEU A 183 -11.19 29.94 23.39
CA LEU A 183 -10.30 30.03 22.23
C LEU A 183 -8.84 29.73 22.59
N GLN A 184 -8.41 30.19 23.78
CA GLN A 184 -7.10 29.85 24.32
C GLN A 184 -6.98 28.36 24.58
N GLU A 185 -7.99 27.75 25.21
CA GLU A 185 -8.06 26.30 25.43
C GLU A 185 -7.94 25.52 24.10
N ALA A 186 -8.64 25.96 23.04
CA ALA A 186 -8.57 25.32 21.73
C ALA A 186 -7.16 25.39 21.12
N LEU A 187 -6.44 26.53 21.26
CA LEU A 187 -5.05 26.63 20.82
C LEU A 187 -4.14 25.70 21.63
N ASP A 188 -4.29 25.70 22.95
CA ASP A 188 -3.46 24.89 23.85
C ASP A 188 -3.63 23.40 23.59
N GLU A 189 -4.86 22.93 23.32
CA GLU A 189 -5.17 21.53 22.95
C GLU A 189 -4.53 21.16 21.62
N TYR A 190 -4.62 22.02 20.59
CA TYR A 190 -3.94 21.78 19.32
C TYR A 190 -2.41 21.73 19.46
N LEU A 191 -1.81 22.60 20.27
CA LEU A 191 -0.37 22.61 20.53
C LEU A 191 0.07 21.35 21.29
N THR A 192 -0.72 20.91 22.26
CA THR A 192 -0.52 19.65 23.01
C THR A 192 -0.55 18.46 22.06
N THR A 193 -1.59 18.36 21.22
CA THR A 193 -1.73 17.32 20.21
C THR A 193 -0.55 17.30 19.24
N CYS A 194 -0.11 18.50 18.78
CA CYS A 194 1.04 18.62 17.89
C CYS A 194 2.34 18.09 18.55
N THR A 195 2.55 18.38 19.85
CA THR A 195 3.70 17.89 20.61
C THR A 195 3.66 16.37 20.76
N GLN A 196 2.52 15.82 21.20
CA GLN A 196 2.34 14.36 21.35
C GLN A 196 2.54 13.59 20.05
N LEU A 197 2.03 14.11 18.93
CA LEU A 197 2.23 13.49 17.61
C LEU A 197 3.68 13.57 17.16
N SER A 198 4.40 14.67 17.48
CA SER A 198 5.83 14.80 17.14
C SER A 198 6.66 13.78 17.92
N GLU A 199 6.45 13.65 19.23
CA GLU A 199 7.12 12.65 20.07
C GLU A 199 6.80 11.22 19.65
N LYS A 200 5.52 10.96 19.29
CA LYS A 200 5.12 9.67 18.73
C LYS A 200 5.90 9.35 17.47
N LEU A 201 6.00 10.27 16.54
CA LEU A 201 6.75 10.09 15.29
C LEU A 201 8.22 9.82 15.53
N GLU A 202 8.88 10.51 16.45
CA GLU A 202 10.28 10.24 16.81
C GLU A 202 10.48 8.83 17.36
N ARG A 203 9.55 8.32 18.17
CA ARG A 203 9.60 6.93 18.65
C ARG A 203 9.40 5.94 17.52
N LEU A 204 8.43 6.19 16.63
CA LEU A 204 8.16 5.33 15.48
C LEU A 204 9.33 5.31 14.48
N ASP A 205 9.94 6.47 14.22
CA ASP A 205 11.08 6.57 13.31
C ASP A 205 12.32 5.87 13.87
N ARG A 206 12.57 5.92 15.19
CA ARG A 206 13.62 5.12 15.84
C ARG A 206 13.38 3.62 15.67
N ARG A 207 12.15 3.17 15.90
CA ARG A 207 11.81 1.75 15.72
C ARG A 207 11.93 1.28 14.28
N ILE A 208 11.58 2.12 13.31
CA ILE A 208 11.78 1.83 11.88
C ILE A 208 13.27 1.72 11.55
N ALA A 209 14.11 2.60 12.13
CA ALA A 209 15.55 2.53 11.94
C ALA A 209 16.15 1.23 12.53
N GLU A 210 15.67 0.76 13.68
CA GLU A 210 16.06 -0.53 14.27
C GLU A 210 15.65 -1.70 13.38
N MET A 211 14.39 -1.73 12.93
CA MET A 211 13.90 -2.78 12.02
C MET A 211 14.70 -2.82 10.72
N ALA A 212 15.11 -1.67 10.20
CA ALA A 212 15.91 -1.58 8.99
C ALA A 212 17.32 -2.16 9.13
N GLN A 213 17.82 -2.36 10.36
CA GLN A 213 19.11 -2.97 10.65
C GLN A 213 19.03 -4.51 10.76
N ASN A 214 17.83 -5.10 10.76
CA ASN A 214 17.68 -6.54 10.72
C ASN A 214 18.34 -7.11 9.45
N ASP A 215 19.05 -8.25 9.57
CA ASP A 215 19.77 -8.89 8.46
C ASP A 215 18.92 -9.10 7.22
N ARG A 216 17.63 -9.36 7.40
CA ARG A 216 16.65 -9.49 6.32
C ARG A 216 16.53 -8.25 5.43
N TYR A 217 16.69 -7.05 6.00
CA TYR A 217 16.44 -5.78 5.33
C TYR A 217 17.69 -4.94 5.11
N ALA A 218 18.69 -5.08 6.00
CA ALA A 218 19.82 -4.17 6.12
C ALA A 218 20.54 -3.91 4.79
N GLU A 219 20.88 -4.95 4.04
CA GLU A 219 21.59 -4.81 2.77
C GLU A 219 20.77 -4.05 1.73
N LYS A 220 19.48 -4.41 1.58
CA LYS A 220 18.58 -3.77 0.62
C LYS A 220 18.33 -2.30 0.98
N VAL A 221 18.09 -2.03 2.26
CA VAL A 221 17.88 -0.66 2.78
C VAL A 221 19.13 0.20 2.57
N ARG A 222 20.30 -0.35 2.84
CA ARG A 222 21.59 0.32 2.64
C ARG A 222 21.80 0.69 1.16
N LYS A 223 21.54 -0.24 0.24
CA LYS A 223 21.64 0.01 -1.22
C LYS A 223 20.66 1.08 -1.68
N LEU A 224 19.40 0.98 -1.29
CA LEU A 224 18.38 1.98 -1.63
C LEU A 224 18.67 3.35 -1.01
N GLY A 225 19.25 3.39 0.18
CA GLY A 225 19.67 4.63 0.85
C GLY A 225 20.76 5.42 0.13
N CYS A 226 21.44 4.82 -0.86
CA CYS A 226 22.41 5.51 -1.71
C CYS A 226 21.76 6.52 -2.65
N PHE A 227 20.47 6.34 -2.98
CA PHE A 227 19.74 7.26 -3.86
C PHE A 227 19.39 8.58 -3.16
N LYS A 228 19.55 9.69 -3.90
CA LYS A 228 19.15 11.00 -3.40
C LYS A 228 17.64 11.01 -3.12
N GLY A 229 17.26 11.50 -1.94
CA GLY A 229 15.86 11.56 -1.51
C GLY A 229 15.33 10.28 -0.83
N ILE A 230 16.01 9.14 -0.93
CA ILE A 230 15.60 7.90 -0.27
C ILE A 230 16.35 7.77 1.06
N ALA A 231 15.63 7.97 2.17
CA ALA A 231 16.11 7.72 3.52
C ALA A 231 15.60 6.36 4.05
N ILE A 232 15.97 6.00 5.27
CA ILE A 232 15.67 4.69 5.90
C ILE A 232 14.19 4.34 5.81
N HIS A 233 13.29 5.24 6.16
CA HIS A 233 11.84 5.03 6.09
C HIS A 233 11.38 4.65 4.67
N THR A 234 11.75 5.44 3.66
CA THR A 234 11.39 5.17 2.26
C THR A 234 12.03 3.89 1.75
N ALA A 235 13.31 3.65 2.11
CA ALA A 235 14.03 2.44 1.70
C ALA A 235 13.38 1.17 2.27
N LEU A 236 13.08 1.14 3.57
CA LEU A 236 12.41 0.01 4.21
C LEU A 236 10.99 -0.18 3.65
N SER A 237 10.24 0.91 3.43
CA SER A 237 8.93 0.87 2.76
C SER A 237 9.02 0.20 1.38
N CYS A 238 10.02 0.57 0.57
CA CYS A 238 10.25 -0.08 -0.72
C CYS A 238 10.52 -1.58 -0.57
N VAL A 239 11.35 -1.97 0.40
CA VAL A 239 11.71 -3.38 0.59
C VAL A 239 10.49 -4.23 0.96
N VAL A 240 9.67 -3.80 1.92
CA VAL A 240 8.53 -4.59 2.41
C VAL A 240 7.30 -4.54 1.49
N GLU A 241 7.11 -3.45 0.74
CA GLU A 241 5.99 -3.33 -0.20
C GLU A 241 6.29 -4.04 -1.55
N ILE A 242 7.54 -4.08 -1.97
CA ILE A 242 7.97 -4.71 -3.21
C ILE A 242 8.24 -6.21 -3.00
N GLY A 243 8.89 -6.57 -1.88
CA GLY A 243 9.32 -7.93 -1.56
C GLY A 243 10.47 -8.38 -2.46
N ASP A 244 10.15 -9.01 -3.60
CA ASP A 244 11.14 -9.42 -4.59
C ASP A 244 11.22 -8.42 -5.75
N PHE A 245 12.35 -7.72 -5.85
CA PHE A 245 12.61 -6.76 -6.95
C PHE A 245 12.79 -7.44 -8.31
N LYS A 246 13.20 -8.72 -8.34
CA LYS A 246 13.40 -9.47 -9.59
C LYS A 246 12.10 -9.77 -10.33
N ARG A 247 10.95 -9.60 -9.67
CA ARG A 247 9.63 -9.73 -10.32
C ARG A 247 9.36 -8.64 -11.37
N PHE A 248 10.21 -7.62 -11.44
CA PHE A 248 10.11 -6.55 -12.44
C PHE A 248 11.30 -6.64 -13.42
N PRO A 249 11.13 -7.28 -14.58
CA PRO A 249 12.19 -7.42 -15.58
C PRO A 249 12.66 -6.08 -16.18
N SER A 250 11.84 -5.02 -16.09
CA SER A 250 12.17 -3.71 -16.63
C SER A 250 11.67 -2.55 -15.75
N ALA A 251 12.29 -1.38 -15.91
CA ALA A 251 11.85 -0.14 -15.26
C ALA A 251 10.42 0.25 -15.67
N GLN A 252 9.99 -0.07 -16.88
CA GLN A 252 8.63 0.18 -17.35
C GLN A 252 7.60 -0.63 -16.57
N GLN A 253 7.86 -1.91 -16.31
CA GLN A 253 6.98 -2.76 -15.51
C GLN A 253 6.91 -2.30 -14.06
N PHE A 254 8.04 -1.86 -13.50
CA PHE A 254 8.05 -1.25 -12.16
C PHE A 254 7.25 0.05 -12.12
N SER A 255 7.40 0.91 -13.13
CA SER A 255 6.60 2.14 -13.26
C SER A 255 5.10 1.86 -13.40
N ALA A 256 4.74 0.82 -14.15
CA ALA A 256 3.36 0.37 -14.27
C ALA A 256 2.79 -0.15 -12.93
N PHE A 257 3.58 -0.93 -12.18
CA PHE A 257 3.23 -1.37 -10.82
C PHE A 257 2.98 -0.21 -9.87
N LEU A 258 3.71 0.89 -10.03
CA LEU A 258 3.50 2.13 -9.27
C LEU A 258 2.35 3.00 -9.81
N GLY A 259 1.83 2.68 -11.00
CA GLY A 259 0.82 3.50 -11.69
C GLY A 259 1.36 4.85 -12.15
N LEU A 260 2.64 4.93 -12.49
CA LEU A 260 3.32 6.12 -12.99
C LEU A 260 3.36 6.18 -14.53
N VAL A 261 2.87 5.16 -15.24
CA VAL A 261 2.74 5.18 -16.69
C VAL A 261 1.53 6.02 -17.10
N PRO A 262 1.59 6.75 -18.23
CA PRO A 262 0.45 7.50 -18.73
C PRO A 262 -0.69 6.58 -19.14
N THR A 263 -1.93 7.08 -19.02
CA THR A 263 -3.07 6.46 -19.69
C THR A 263 -2.96 6.71 -21.19
N GLU A 264 -3.31 5.74 -21.99
CA GLU A 264 -3.28 5.87 -23.45
C GLU A 264 -4.57 5.31 -24.06
N HIS A 265 -5.20 6.08 -24.94
CA HIS A 265 -6.38 5.72 -25.71
C HIS A 265 -6.08 6.03 -27.18
N SER A 266 -5.16 5.29 -27.76
CA SER A 266 -4.70 5.50 -29.13
C SER A 266 -5.36 4.50 -30.08
N SER A 267 -5.74 4.94 -31.27
CA SER A 267 -6.27 4.11 -32.35
C SER A 267 -5.78 4.63 -33.71
N GLY A 268 -5.22 3.74 -34.52
CA GLY A 268 -4.60 4.13 -35.80
C GLY A 268 -3.51 5.18 -35.59
N ASP A 269 -3.54 6.24 -36.36
CA ASP A 269 -2.56 7.34 -36.28
C ASP A 269 -2.83 8.34 -35.16
N SER A 270 -3.95 8.20 -34.45
CA SER A 270 -4.35 9.12 -33.38
C SER A 270 -3.82 8.63 -32.05
N GLN A 271 -2.91 9.40 -31.42
CA GLN A 271 -2.35 9.12 -30.11
C GLN A 271 -2.93 10.09 -29.06
N HIS A 272 -3.69 9.53 -28.09
CA HIS A 272 -4.21 10.27 -26.96
C HIS A 272 -3.61 9.76 -25.65
N ARG A 273 -2.63 10.48 -25.11
CA ARG A 273 -2.03 10.21 -23.80
C ARG A 273 -2.63 11.14 -22.76
N GLY A 274 -3.12 10.55 -21.66
CA GLY A 274 -3.65 11.27 -20.53
C GLY A 274 -2.66 11.36 -19.36
N GLY A 275 -3.17 11.65 -18.17
CA GLY A 275 -2.38 11.61 -16.94
C GLY A 275 -1.94 10.19 -16.56
N ILE A 276 -1.19 10.06 -15.46
CA ILE A 276 -0.75 8.75 -14.96
C ILE A 276 -1.95 7.87 -14.58
N THR A 277 -1.83 6.56 -14.78
CA THR A 277 -2.90 5.58 -14.53
C THR A 277 -3.38 5.56 -13.07
N LYS A 278 -2.50 5.90 -12.13
CA LYS A 278 -2.71 5.78 -10.67
C LYS A 278 -3.10 4.37 -10.22
N ALA A 279 -2.97 3.38 -11.07
CA ALA A 279 -3.16 1.97 -10.73
C ALA A 279 -2.02 1.47 -9.83
N GLY A 280 -2.25 0.40 -9.08
CA GLY A 280 -1.23 -0.25 -8.26
C GLY A 280 -0.93 0.48 -6.94
N ASN A 281 0.32 0.35 -6.45
CA ASN A 281 0.69 0.74 -5.09
C ASN A 281 0.76 2.26 -4.89
N SER A 282 -0.31 2.84 -4.36
CA SER A 282 -0.42 4.29 -4.10
C SER A 282 0.53 4.78 -3.00
N HIS A 283 0.84 3.94 -2.01
CA HIS A 283 1.76 4.28 -0.92
C HIS A 283 3.18 4.49 -1.43
N LEU A 284 3.71 3.50 -2.17
CA LEU A 284 5.04 3.62 -2.78
C LEU A 284 5.10 4.74 -3.82
N ARG A 285 4.07 4.89 -4.65
CA ARG A 285 4.00 6.00 -5.62
C ARG A 285 4.17 7.33 -4.93
N ARG A 286 3.46 7.59 -3.82
CA ARG A 286 3.58 8.82 -3.04
C ARG A 286 5.01 9.01 -2.51
N LEU A 287 5.57 8.01 -1.85
CA LEU A 287 6.92 8.07 -1.26
C LEU A 287 8.00 8.34 -2.32
N LEU A 288 7.92 7.69 -3.47
CA LEU A 288 8.91 7.86 -4.54
C LEU A 288 8.77 9.22 -5.24
N ILE A 289 7.56 9.74 -5.43
CA ILE A 289 7.35 11.11 -5.93
C ILE A 289 7.89 12.14 -4.94
N GLU A 290 7.62 11.97 -3.64
CA GLU A 290 8.18 12.83 -2.59
C GLU A 290 9.72 12.77 -2.57
N SER A 291 10.29 11.58 -2.71
CA SER A 291 11.74 11.38 -2.79
C SER A 291 12.34 12.05 -4.04
N ALA A 292 11.68 11.92 -5.19
CA ALA A 292 12.12 12.56 -6.43
C ALA A 292 12.13 14.09 -6.32
N SER A 293 11.28 14.68 -5.49
CA SER A 293 11.30 16.15 -5.24
C SER A 293 12.62 16.64 -4.64
N ALA A 294 13.44 15.76 -4.07
CA ALA A 294 14.76 16.12 -3.57
C ALA A 294 15.74 16.50 -4.69
N PHE A 295 15.50 16.05 -5.92
CA PHE A 295 16.31 16.44 -7.09
C PHE A 295 16.10 17.90 -7.49
N ASN A 296 14.95 18.47 -7.17
CA ASN A 296 14.65 19.88 -7.43
C ASN A 296 15.27 20.82 -6.37
N LYS A 297 15.90 20.28 -5.33
CA LYS A 297 16.51 21.06 -4.24
C LYS A 297 18.02 20.99 -4.29
N GLY A 298 18.68 22.15 -4.28
CA GLY A 298 20.14 22.28 -4.30
C GLY A 298 20.72 22.24 -5.71
N SER A 299 22.04 22.41 -5.80
CA SER A 299 22.76 22.40 -7.09
C SER A 299 22.94 20.98 -7.62
N VAL A 300 22.96 20.87 -8.95
CA VAL A 300 23.19 19.59 -9.65
C VAL A 300 24.55 19.01 -9.20
N GLY A 301 24.59 17.72 -8.91
CA GLY A 301 25.81 17.01 -8.48
C GLY A 301 26.20 17.21 -7.01
N GLN A 302 25.58 18.14 -6.26
CA GLN A 302 25.87 18.31 -4.84
C GLN A 302 25.18 17.23 -3.99
N LYS A 303 26.00 16.53 -3.19
CA LYS A 303 25.56 15.55 -2.20
C LYS A 303 25.47 16.21 -0.82
N SER A 304 24.32 16.09 -0.16
CA SER A 304 24.16 16.51 1.24
C SER A 304 25.05 15.67 2.18
N LYS A 305 25.39 16.19 3.36
CA LYS A 305 26.10 15.42 4.39
C LYS A 305 25.39 14.12 4.72
N ALA A 306 24.06 14.14 4.82
CA ALA A 306 23.27 12.96 5.10
C ALA A 306 23.35 11.91 3.97
N LEU A 307 23.37 12.32 2.70
CA LEU A 307 23.53 11.40 1.57
C LEU A 307 24.93 10.79 1.57
N ARG A 308 25.99 11.60 1.77
CA ARG A 308 27.37 11.09 1.87
C ARG A 308 27.49 10.04 2.96
N LYS A 309 26.96 10.30 4.16
CA LYS A 309 26.95 9.33 5.26
C LYS A 309 26.22 8.02 4.92
N ARG A 310 25.11 8.08 4.17
CA ARG A 310 24.42 6.85 3.73
C ARG A 310 25.16 6.08 2.65
N GLN A 311 26.00 6.75 1.87
CA GLN A 311 26.85 6.13 0.84
C GLN A 311 28.13 5.52 1.39
N GLU A 312 28.55 5.91 2.60
CA GLU A 312 29.72 5.32 3.28
C GLU A 312 29.54 3.80 3.44
N GLY A 313 30.60 3.04 3.15
CA GLY A 313 30.61 1.57 3.24
C GLY A 313 29.85 0.85 2.11
N ASN A 314 29.33 1.55 1.11
CA ASN A 314 28.78 0.96 -0.12
C ASN A 314 29.86 0.89 -1.22
N THR A 315 29.70 -0.05 -2.15
CA THR A 315 30.63 -0.19 -3.30
C THR A 315 30.54 1.02 -4.22
N CYS A 316 31.63 1.34 -4.91
CA CYS A 316 31.64 2.41 -5.93
C CYS A 316 30.57 2.18 -7.01
N GLU A 317 30.35 0.93 -7.43
CA GLU A 317 29.33 0.56 -8.39
C GLU A 317 27.93 0.92 -7.88
N THR A 318 27.57 0.54 -6.64
CA THR A 318 26.28 0.89 -6.04
C THR A 318 26.09 2.41 -5.96
N ILE A 319 27.15 3.16 -5.61
CA ILE A 319 27.10 4.62 -5.54
C ILE A 319 26.99 5.26 -6.93
N ALA A 320 27.62 4.69 -7.94
CA ALA A 320 27.55 5.19 -9.33
C ALA A 320 26.15 5.02 -9.92
N TYR A 321 25.44 3.96 -9.56
CA TYR A 321 24.05 3.73 -9.96
C TYR A 321 23.04 4.68 -9.28
N ALA A 322 23.37 5.24 -8.11
CA ALA A 322 22.48 6.06 -7.30
C ALA A 322 22.64 7.57 -7.57
#